data_67889138dca81da39fe2d028b6935825
#
_entry.id   67889138dca81da39fe2d028b6935825
#
_cell.length_a   1.000
_cell.length_b   1.000
_cell.length_c   1.000
_cell.angle_alpha   90.00
_cell.angle_beta   90.00
_cell.angle_gamma   90.00
#
_symmetry.space_group_name_H-M   'P 1'
#
loop_
_entity.id
_entity.type
_entity.pdbx_description
1 polymer ?
#
loop_
_entity_poly.entity_id
_entity_poly.type
_entity_poly.pdbx_seq_one_letter_code
_entity_poly.pdbx_strand_id
1 'polypeptide(L)'
;GYLNKVDTFCKKNDVICIIVAHPTKPQNDKGKLIEPTFYDVKGGGEFYDMSPHGILVHRDYENATVKVKVLKVKFANLGENQAHTQLSWNVNNGRYTEMDNGNVSWDNTNWMEDKNNPYEVTKTLDLEFEQLNINK
;
A
#
# COMPACT_ATOMS: atom_id res chain seq x y z
N GLY A 1 5.83 10.03 21.37
CA GLY A 1 4.59 9.70 20.65
C GLY A 1 4.53 8.23 20.21
N TYR A 2 3.39 7.79 19.73
CA TYR A 2 3.19 6.42 19.23
C TYR A 2 4.13 6.08 18.07
N LEU A 3 4.25 6.96 17.08
CA LEU A 3 5.10 6.75 15.90
C LEU A 3 6.59 6.57 16.26
N ASN A 4 7.08 7.28 17.29
CA ASN A 4 8.44 7.05 17.79
C ASN A 4 8.66 5.62 18.32
N LYS A 5 7.63 5.05 18.99
CA LYS A 5 7.71 3.67 19.48
C LYS A 5 7.74 2.68 18.31
N VAL A 6 6.95 2.92 17.27
CA VAL A 6 6.94 2.09 16.05
C VAL A 6 8.29 2.17 15.34
N ASP A 7 8.83 3.37 15.14
CA ASP A 7 10.15 3.56 14.51
C ASP A 7 11.27 2.84 15.29
N THR A 8 11.27 3.01 16.63
CA THR A 8 12.23 2.31 17.50
C THR A 8 12.09 0.78 17.42
N PHE A 9 10.85 0.29 17.40
CA PHE A 9 10.57 -1.14 17.26
C PHE A 9 11.09 -1.68 15.92
N CYS A 10 10.79 -0.98 14.82
CA CYS A 10 11.25 -1.38 13.49
C CYS A 10 12.78 -1.47 13.41
N LYS A 11 13.47 -0.45 13.88
CA LYS A 11 14.95 -0.41 13.89
C LYS A 11 15.57 -1.50 14.77
N LYS A 12 14.96 -1.76 15.93
CA LYS A 12 15.47 -2.77 16.87
C LYS A 12 15.31 -4.20 16.35
N ASN A 13 14.25 -4.46 15.60
CA ASN A 13 13.89 -5.81 15.16
C ASN A 13 14.15 -6.05 13.66
N ASP A 14 14.70 -5.05 12.95
CA ASP A 14 14.94 -5.10 11.50
C ASP A 14 13.70 -5.50 10.68
N VAL A 15 12.57 -4.83 10.98
CA VAL A 15 11.29 -5.10 10.35
C VAL A 15 10.72 -3.85 9.66
N ILE A 16 9.88 -4.07 8.66
CA ILE A 16 9.11 -3.01 7.99
C ILE A 16 7.73 -2.96 8.63
N CYS A 17 7.28 -1.75 9.01
CA CYS A 17 5.93 -1.50 9.48
C CYS A 17 5.17 -0.64 8.45
N ILE A 18 4.04 -1.13 7.99
CA ILE A 18 3.13 -0.40 7.10
C ILE A 18 1.93 0.04 7.91
N ILE A 19 1.71 1.36 8.01
CA ILE A 19 0.57 1.94 8.71
C ILE A 19 -0.42 2.45 7.67
N VAL A 20 -1.64 1.92 7.70
CA VAL A 20 -2.74 2.42 6.88
C VAL A 20 -3.48 3.50 7.66
N ALA A 21 -3.58 4.69 7.09
CA ALA A 21 -4.28 5.81 7.68
C ALA A 21 -5.31 6.40 6.71
N HIS A 22 -6.42 6.89 7.25
CA HIS A 22 -7.46 7.53 6.46
C HIS A 22 -7.51 9.03 6.72
N PRO A 23 -7.79 9.85 5.69
CA PRO A 23 -8.00 11.29 5.88
C PRO A 23 -9.20 11.53 6.81
N THR A 24 -9.11 12.56 7.65
CA THR A 24 -10.15 12.88 8.63
C THR A 24 -11.42 13.43 7.99
N LYS A 25 -11.29 14.11 6.87
CA LYS A 25 -12.42 14.64 6.08
C LYS A 25 -12.06 14.56 4.60
N PRO A 26 -12.93 13.99 3.75
CA PRO A 26 -12.77 14.11 2.33
C PRO A 26 -12.94 15.60 1.95
N GLN A 27 -11.97 16.14 1.24
CA GLN A 27 -12.07 17.51 0.71
C GLN A 27 -12.73 17.43 -0.68
N ASN A 28 -13.77 18.23 -0.87
CA ASN A 28 -14.46 18.35 -2.15
C ASN A 28 -14.28 19.77 -2.70
N ASP A 29 -13.85 19.88 -3.93
CA ASP A 29 -13.93 21.12 -4.70
C ASP A 29 -14.90 20.91 -5.87
N LYS A 30 -15.99 21.68 -5.87
CA LYS A 30 -17.04 21.64 -6.92
C LYS A 30 -17.55 20.24 -7.25
N GLY A 31 -17.70 19.39 -6.22
CA GLY A 31 -18.18 18.02 -6.38
C GLY A 31 -17.10 16.98 -6.71
N LYS A 32 -15.84 17.38 -6.93
CA LYS A 32 -14.72 16.48 -7.17
C LYS A 32 -13.92 16.27 -5.89
N LEU A 33 -13.64 15.01 -5.58
CA LEU A 33 -12.77 14.65 -4.47
C LEU A 33 -11.34 15.13 -4.75
N ILE A 34 -10.79 15.92 -3.81
CA ILE A 34 -9.39 16.36 -3.86
C ILE A 34 -8.50 15.22 -3.35
N GLU A 35 -7.35 15.03 -3.99
CA GLU A 35 -6.35 14.07 -3.54
C GLU A 35 -5.86 14.44 -2.13
N PRO A 36 -5.99 13.55 -1.13
CA PRO A 36 -5.52 13.81 0.21
C PRO A 36 -3.99 13.83 0.29
N THR A 37 -3.49 14.52 1.30
CA THR A 37 -2.08 14.61 1.64
C THR A 37 -1.84 14.00 3.03
N PHE A 38 -0.59 13.98 3.48
CA PHE A 38 -0.27 13.59 4.87
C PHE A 38 -1.01 14.45 5.91
N TYR A 39 -1.21 15.74 5.64
CA TYR A 39 -1.82 16.68 6.58
C TYR A 39 -3.32 16.48 6.76
N ASP A 40 -3.96 15.73 5.88
CA ASP A 40 -5.39 15.40 5.98
C ASP A 40 -5.66 14.23 6.95
N VAL A 41 -4.62 13.53 7.39
CA VAL A 41 -4.70 12.51 8.44
C VAL A 41 -4.62 13.18 9.82
N LYS A 42 -5.34 12.67 10.81
CA LYS A 42 -5.21 13.16 12.20
C LYS A 42 -3.77 12.97 12.70
N GLY A 43 -3.12 14.06 13.08
CA GLY A 43 -1.70 14.06 13.43
C GLY A 43 -0.76 14.05 12.21
N GLY A 44 -1.24 14.51 11.06
CA GLY A 44 -0.55 14.46 9.76
C GLY A 44 0.86 15.03 9.75
N GLY A 45 1.13 16.08 10.53
CA GLY A 45 2.48 16.62 10.68
C GLY A 45 3.45 15.59 11.28
N GLU A 46 3.03 14.89 12.35
CA GLU A 46 3.84 13.83 12.96
C GLU A 46 4.05 12.66 12.00
N PHE A 47 3.02 12.25 11.25
CA PHE A 47 3.15 11.24 10.20
C PHE A 47 4.14 11.66 9.12
N TYR A 48 4.06 12.92 8.67
CA TYR A 48 4.98 13.42 7.67
C TYR A 48 6.44 13.41 8.17
N ASP A 49 6.68 13.88 9.39
CA ASP A 49 8.03 13.99 9.94
C ASP A 49 8.65 12.61 10.21
N MET A 50 7.87 11.70 10.77
CA MET A 50 8.37 10.40 11.25
C MET A 50 8.43 9.32 10.17
N SER A 51 7.58 9.38 9.14
CA SER A 51 7.57 8.36 8.09
C SER A 51 8.66 8.59 7.06
N PRO A 52 9.54 7.62 6.79
CA PRO A 52 10.54 7.74 5.72
C PRO A 52 9.89 7.68 4.33
N HIS A 53 8.77 7.01 4.20
CA HIS A 53 8.03 6.85 2.95
C HIS A 53 6.54 7.08 3.17
N GLY A 54 5.87 7.59 2.15
CA GLY A 54 4.43 7.73 2.15
C GLY A 54 3.84 7.47 0.78
N ILE A 55 2.78 6.68 0.75
CA ILE A 55 2.09 6.31 -0.47
C ILE A 55 0.62 6.70 -0.32
N LEU A 56 0.09 7.39 -1.31
CA LEU A 56 -1.33 7.66 -1.45
C LEU A 56 -1.95 6.62 -2.38
N VAL A 57 -3.08 6.06 -1.97
CA VAL A 57 -3.97 5.28 -2.82
C VAL A 57 -5.29 6.04 -2.92
N HIS A 58 -5.54 6.66 -4.06
CA HIS A 58 -6.72 7.48 -4.31
C HIS A 58 -7.60 6.84 -5.38
N ARG A 59 -8.84 6.53 -5.01
CA ARG A 59 -9.81 5.87 -5.89
C ARG A 59 -10.72 6.89 -6.57
N ASP A 60 -10.79 6.81 -7.89
CA ASP A 60 -11.78 7.47 -8.72
C ASP A 60 -12.89 6.48 -9.05
N TYR A 61 -14.05 6.66 -8.42
CA TYR A 61 -15.19 5.76 -8.61
C TYR A 61 -15.92 5.97 -9.93
N GLU A 62 -15.85 7.16 -10.51
CA GLU A 62 -16.51 7.48 -11.78
C GLU A 62 -15.83 6.77 -12.95
N ASN A 63 -14.50 6.74 -12.92
CA ASN A 63 -13.69 6.16 -13.99
C ASN A 63 -13.20 4.73 -13.66
N ALA A 64 -13.60 4.16 -12.52
CA ALA A 64 -13.12 2.85 -12.02
C ALA A 64 -11.57 2.75 -12.04
N THR A 65 -10.89 3.85 -11.70
CA THR A 65 -9.43 3.91 -11.64
C THR A 65 -8.94 4.16 -10.22
N VAL A 66 -7.70 3.77 -9.98
CA VAL A 66 -6.99 4.04 -8.73
C VAL A 66 -5.65 4.66 -9.05
N LYS A 67 -5.39 5.83 -8.49
CA LYS A 67 -4.09 6.46 -8.54
C LYS A 67 -3.26 6.02 -7.33
N VAL A 68 -2.09 5.49 -7.58
CA VAL A 68 -1.06 5.23 -6.56
C VAL A 68 0.03 6.27 -6.73
N LYS A 69 0.28 7.07 -5.70
CA LYS A 69 1.19 8.21 -5.75
C LYS A 69 2.16 8.20 -4.59
N VAL A 70 3.41 8.46 -4.87
CA VAL A 70 4.45 8.62 -3.87
C VAL A 70 4.35 10.01 -3.27
N LEU A 71 3.87 10.12 -2.03
CA LEU A 71 3.79 11.41 -1.32
C LEU A 71 5.12 11.84 -0.73
N LYS A 72 5.94 10.87 -0.31
CA LYS A 72 7.24 11.13 0.32
C LYS A 72 8.20 9.97 0.11
N VAL A 73 9.42 10.30 -0.29
CA VAL A 73 10.61 9.47 -0.19
C VAL A 73 11.69 10.28 0.51
N LYS A 74 12.20 9.77 1.63
CA LYS A 74 13.20 10.48 2.44
C LYS A 74 14.55 10.59 1.72
N PHE A 75 14.94 9.55 1.00
CA PHE A 75 16.23 9.48 0.31
C PHE A 75 16.02 9.51 -1.20
N ALA A 76 16.55 10.52 -1.87
CA ALA A 76 16.31 10.76 -3.30
C ALA A 76 16.77 9.61 -4.22
N ASN A 77 17.73 8.80 -3.78
CA ASN A 77 18.22 7.64 -4.52
C ASN A 77 17.25 6.43 -4.50
N LEU A 78 16.22 6.46 -3.65
CA LEU A 78 15.25 5.37 -3.52
C LEU A 78 13.97 5.59 -4.33
N GLY A 79 13.78 6.77 -4.90
CA GLY A 79 12.60 7.07 -5.68
C GLY A 79 12.35 8.56 -5.87
N GLU A 80 11.29 8.88 -6.58
CA GLU A 80 10.89 10.25 -6.91
C GLU A 80 9.61 10.63 -6.17
N ASN A 81 9.64 11.77 -5.48
CA ASN A 81 8.46 12.35 -4.85
C ASN A 81 7.46 12.79 -5.92
N GLN A 82 6.17 12.57 -5.69
CA GLN A 82 5.05 12.87 -6.58
C GLN A 82 4.95 11.95 -7.82
N ALA A 83 5.89 11.01 -8.02
CA ALA A 83 5.72 9.96 -9.01
C ALA A 83 4.42 9.20 -8.75
N HIS A 84 3.70 8.86 -9.82
CA HIS A 84 2.42 8.18 -9.70
C HIS A 84 2.17 7.26 -10.88
N THR A 85 1.32 6.27 -10.64
CA THR A 85 0.74 5.42 -11.68
C THR A 85 -0.77 5.33 -11.51
N GLN A 86 -1.48 5.03 -12.60
CA GLN A 86 -2.90 4.71 -12.56
C GLN A 86 -3.11 3.23 -12.81
N LEU A 87 -4.00 2.65 -12.02
CA LEU A 87 -4.45 1.29 -12.15
C LEU A 87 -5.93 1.28 -12.48
N SER A 88 -6.37 0.36 -13.32
CA SER A 88 -7.78 0.05 -13.50
C SER A 88 -8.26 -0.89 -12.40
N TRP A 89 -9.45 -0.66 -11.89
CA TRP A 89 -10.05 -1.49 -10.86
C TRP A 89 -11.21 -2.31 -11.42
N ASN A 90 -11.10 -3.63 -11.32
CA ASN A 90 -12.17 -4.52 -11.71
C ASN A 90 -13.17 -4.67 -10.56
N VAL A 91 -14.37 -4.12 -10.75
CA VAL A 91 -15.45 -4.12 -9.75
C VAL A 91 -15.89 -5.55 -9.39
N ASN A 92 -15.82 -6.49 -10.34
CA ASN A 92 -16.35 -7.83 -10.16
C ASN A 92 -15.45 -8.73 -9.29
N ASN A 93 -14.13 -8.55 -9.38
CA ASN A 93 -13.16 -9.40 -8.67
C ASN A 93 -12.24 -8.64 -7.71
N GLY A 94 -12.34 -7.29 -7.67
CA GLY A 94 -11.54 -6.44 -6.79
C GLY A 94 -10.06 -6.31 -7.18
N ARG A 95 -9.65 -6.82 -8.33
CA ARG A 95 -8.25 -6.78 -8.79
C ARG A 95 -7.91 -5.44 -9.44
N TYR A 96 -6.64 -5.11 -9.38
CA TYR A 96 -6.05 -3.95 -10.06
C TYR A 96 -5.19 -4.42 -11.21
N THR A 97 -5.21 -3.66 -12.30
CA THR A 97 -4.42 -3.92 -13.50
C THR A 97 -3.77 -2.63 -13.96
N GLU A 98 -2.56 -2.71 -14.43
CA GLU A 98 -1.88 -1.56 -15.03
C GLU A 98 -2.63 -1.06 -16.27
N MET A 99 -2.63 0.27 -16.43
CA MET A 99 -3.18 0.91 -17.61
C MET A 99 -2.03 1.19 -18.58
N ASP A 100 -1.88 0.35 -19.59
CA ASP A 100 -0.94 0.61 -20.67
C ASP A 100 -1.65 1.41 -21.78
N ASN A 101 -1.24 2.67 -21.96
CA ASN A 101 -1.76 3.59 -22.99
C ASN A 101 -3.31 3.67 -23.04
N GLY A 102 -3.98 3.55 -21.88
CA GLY A 102 -5.43 3.55 -21.79
C GLY A 102 -6.09 2.19 -22.09
N ASN A 103 -5.33 1.17 -22.45
CA ASN A 103 -5.80 -0.18 -22.59
C ASN A 103 -5.63 -0.95 -21.28
N VAL A 104 -6.68 -1.65 -20.88
CA VAL A 104 -6.65 -2.52 -19.70
C VAL A 104 -6.30 -3.92 -20.15
N SER A 105 -5.11 -4.38 -19.80
CA SER A 105 -4.75 -5.79 -19.94
C SER A 105 -5.16 -6.52 -18.68
N TRP A 106 -6.25 -7.29 -18.76
CA TRP A 106 -6.65 -8.19 -17.67
C TRP A 106 -5.85 -9.48 -17.80
N ASP A 107 -4.68 -9.52 -17.20
CA ASP A 107 -3.97 -10.77 -17.01
C ASP A 107 -4.69 -11.57 -15.91
N ASN A 108 -5.29 -12.69 -16.31
CA ASN A 108 -5.92 -13.64 -15.39
C ASN A 108 -4.91 -14.59 -14.75
N THR A 109 -3.63 -14.43 -15.03
CA THR A 109 -2.58 -15.27 -14.45
C THR A 109 -2.57 -15.04 -12.94
N ASN A 110 -2.85 -16.10 -12.20
CA ASN A 110 -2.70 -16.06 -10.75
C ASN A 110 -1.21 -16.22 -10.43
N TRP A 111 -0.53 -15.12 -10.20
CA TRP A 111 0.91 -15.13 -9.86
C TRP A 111 1.23 -15.98 -8.63
N MET A 112 0.25 -16.22 -7.75
CA MET A 112 0.39 -17.12 -6.59
C MET A 112 0.46 -18.60 -6.99
N GLU A 113 -0.01 -18.96 -8.18
CA GLU A 113 0.04 -20.31 -8.74
C GLU A 113 1.20 -20.48 -9.73
N ASP A 114 1.94 -19.42 -10.02
CA ASP A 114 3.11 -19.46 -10.88
C ASP A 114 4.21 -20.28 -10.20
N LYS A 115 4.59 -21.40 -10.82
CA LYS A 115 5.66 -22.29 -10.33
C LYS A 115 7.04 -21.61 -10.26
N ASN A 116 7.20 -20.48 -10.93
CA ASN A 116 8.41 -19.65 -10.91
C ASN A 116 8.30 -18.47 -9.94
N ASN A 117 7.24 -18.40 -9.12
CA ASN A 117 7.06 -17.32 -8.16
C ASN A 117 8.22 -17.34 -7.13
N PRO A 118 9.09 -16.33 -7.09
CA PRO A 118 10.19 -16.28 -6.13
C PRO A 118 9.72 -16.08 -4.68
N TYR A 119 8.44 -15.79 -4.48
CA TYR A 119 7.80 -15.63 -3.17
C TYR A 119 6.93 -16.83 -2.80
N GLU A 120 7.22 -18.01 -3.35
CA GLU A 120 6.55 -19.23 -2.91
C GLU A 120 6.84 -19.40 -1.41
N VAL A 121 5.83 -19.05 -0.60
CA VAL A 121 5.87 -19.33 0.84
C VAL A 121 5.90 -20.85 0.97
N THR A 122 7.08 -21.39 1.20
CA THR A 122 7.25 -22.80 1.42
C THR A 122 6.30 -23.24 2.54
N LYS A 123 5.51 -24.29 2.28
CA LYS A 123 4.54 -24.90 3.21
C LYS A 123 5.13 -25.39 4.54
N THR A 124 6.35 -25.00 4.86
CA THR A 124 7.05 -25.35 6.10
C THR A 124 6.39 -24.75 7.35
N LEU A 125 5.62 -23.67 7.22
CA LEU A 125 4.92 -23.07 8.37
C LEU A 125 3.72 -23.92 8.85
N ASP A 126 3.04 -24.64 7.96
CA ASP A 126 1.88 -25.46 8.34
C ASP A 126 2.29 -26.69 9.16
N LEU A 127 3.47 -27.24 8.92
CA LEU A 127 3.98 -28.40 9.67
C LEU A 127 4.40 -28.05 11.10
N GLU A 128 4.89 -26.84 11.35
CA GLU A 128 5.25 -26.39 12.71
C GLU A 128 4.03 -26.13 13.58
N PHE A 129 2.92 -25.63 12.99
CA PHE A 129 1.67 -25.43 13.71
C PHE A 129 0.95 -26.73 14.05
N GLU A 130 1.02 -27.75 13.21
CA GLU A 130 0.46 -29.07 13.51
C GLU A 130 1.23 -29.79 14.60
N GLN A 131 2.57 -29.66 14.66
CA GLN A 131 3.38 -30.25 15.70
C GLN A 131 3.18 -29.60 17.08
N LEU A 132 2.81 -28.31 17.14
CA LEU A 132 2.53 -27.62 18.40
C LEU A 132 1.18 -28.01 19.02
N ASN A 133 0.26 -28.57 18.26
CA ASN A 133 -1.06 -28.98 18.75
C ASN A 133 -1.17 -30.44 19.21
N ILE A 134 -0.14 -31.25 19.05
CA ILE A 134 -0.14 -32.69 19.41
C ILE A 134 0.30 -32.92 20.87
N ASN A 135 0.80 -31.89 21.57
CA ASN A 135 1.30 -32.00 22.95
C ASN A 135 0.42 -31.27 23.98
N LYS A 136 -0.91 -31.36 23.85
CA LYS A 136 -1.85 -30.98 24.92
C LYS A 136 -2.71 -32.16 25.31
#